data_21156bb788ce815d9560300dff298066
#
_entry.id   21156bb788ce815d9560300dff298066
#
_cell.length_a   1.000
_cell.length_b   1.000
_cell.length_c   1.000
_cell.angle_alpha   90.00
_cell.angle_beta   90.00
_cell.angle_gamma   90.00
#
_symmetry.space_group_name_H-M   'P 1'
#
loop_
_entity.id
_entity.type
_entity.pdbx_description
1 polymer ?
#
loop_
_entity_poly.entity_id
_entity_poly.type
_entity_poly.pdbx_seq_one_letter_code
_entity_poly.pdbx_strand_id
1 'polypeptide(L)'
;MFTEYKEWLTPEEHQEVLAELLFRNRWRFGQVSDNTIEPSYPCWFQNYYHISTREYDDETPETAKKLTERFKKLVPEDYTLVRSMASSNTFAIDGDWHTDWPHPGVSITGVLYTDKQWERNWGGETLFVDEDGNMSASEYEPRKLITFDSSIPHIGKGPQRRCKEMRTILAFQAVQTDVLEKRLNERLDSSK
;
A
#
# COMPACT_ATOMS: atom_id res chain seq x y z
N MET A 1 -7.16 -13.08 8.70
CA MET A 1 -7.30 -12.35 7.44
C MET A 1 -6.40 -11.11 7.40
N PHE A 2 -6.57 -10.10 8.25
CA PHE A 2 -5.62 -8.99 8.39
C PHE A 2 -5.35 -8.67 9.87
N THR A 3 -4.20 -8.04 10.15
CA THR A 3 -3.80 -7.57 11.48
C THR A 3 -3.80 -6.04 11.48
N GLU A 4 -4.36 -5.43 12.54
CA GLU A 4 -4.38 -3.98 12.72
C GLU A 4 -3.39 -3.56 13.80
N TYR A 5 -2.58 -2.55 13.51
CA TYR A 5 -1.68 -1.88 14.44
C TYR A 5 -2.19 -0.45 14.62
N LYS A 6 -3.04 -0.24 15.61
CA LYS A 6 -3.56 1.08 15.95
C LYS A 6 -2.43 1.96 16.47
N GLU A 7 -2.49 3.24 16.12
CA GLU A 7 -1.47 4.21 16.53
C GLU A 7 -0.03 3.79 16.18
N TRP A 8 0.15 3.12 15.01
CA TRP A 8 1.46 2.70 14.54
C TRP A 8 2.42 3.88 14.34
N LEU A 9 1.90 5.06 14.02
CA LEU A 9 2.63 6.32 14.08
C LEU A 9 2.33 7.04 15.40
N THR A 10 3.35 7.65 16.01
CA THR A 10 3.12 8.66 17.04
C THR A 10 2.48 9.91 16.43
N PRO A 11 1.89 10.82 17.22
CA PRO A 11 1.38 12.07 16.70
C PRO A 11 2.46 12.92 16.01
N GLU A 12 3.69 12.91 16.50
CA GLU A 12 4.84 13.64 15.95
C GLU A 12 5.26 13.06 14.59
N GLU A 13 5.44 11.75 14.51
CA GLU A 13 5.73 11.03 13.25
C GLU A 13 4.63 11.29 12.21
N HIS A 14 3.36 11.33 12.65
CA HIS A 14 2.25 11.62 11.77
C HIS A 14 2.33 13.04 11.19
N GLN A 15 2.71 14.04 11.99
CA GLN A 15 2.93 15.40 11.48
C GLN A 15 4.08 15.46 10.45
N GLU A 16 5.16 14.70 10.66
CA GLU A 16 6.26 14.58 9.68
C GLU A 16 5.75 13.97 8.37
N VAL A 17 4.97 12.86 8.44
CA VAL A 17 4.35 12.21 7.29
C VAL A 17 3.47 13.18 6.51
N LEU A 18 2.59 13.92 7.19
CA LEU A 18 1.72 14.92 6.57
C LEU A 18 2.53 16.02 5.87
N ALA A 19 3.57 16.54 6.53
CA ALA A 19 4.41 17.58 5.97
C ALA A 19 5.18 17.11 4.72
N GLU A 20 5.72 15.92 4.74
CA GLU A 20 6.55 15.40 3.65
C GLU A 20 5.75 14.77 2.51
N LEU A 21 4.72 13.99 2.81
CA LEU A 21 3.95 13.27 1.78
C LEU A 21 2.89 14.14 1.13
N LEU A 22 2.21 15.02 1.90
CA LEU A 22 1.09 15.80 1.38
C LEU A 22 1.53 17.15 0.79
N PHE A 23 2.60 17.76 1.32
CA PHE A 23 3.00 19.11 0.92
C PHE A 23 4.18 19.16 -0.08
N ARG A 24 4.97 18.09 -0.20
CA ARG A 24 6.02 18.00 -1.22
C ARG A 24 5.46 17.34 -2.47
N ASN A 25 5.07 18.16 -3.42
CA ASN A 25 4.35 17.80 -4.64
C ASN A 25 5.16 16.95 -5.63
N ARG A 26 4.98 15.61 -5.58
CA ARG A 26 5.50 14.68 -6.60
C ARG A 26 4.47 13.64 -7.02
N TRP A 27 3.23 13.96 -6.80
CA TRP A 27 2.14 13.10 -7.19
C TRP A 27 2.06 12.98 -8.71
N ARG A 28 2.06 11.75 -9.19
CA ARG A 28 1.78 11.39 -10.58
C ARG A 28 0.40 10.76 -10.64
N PHE A 29 -0.29 10.96 -11.74
CA PHE A 29 -1.59 10.34 -11.99
C PHE A 29 -1.43 9.20 -13.00
N GLY A 30 -2.11 8.07 -12.80
CA GLY A 30 -2.10 6.97 -13.76
C GLY A 30 -1.79 5.59 -13.17
N GLN A 31 -1.53 5.46 -11.85
CA GLN A 31 -1.38 4.16 -11.22
C GLN A 31 -2.73 3.46 -11.16
N VAL A 32 -2.79 2.21 -11.59
CA VAL A 32 -3.94 1.33 -11.49
C VAL A 32 -3.62 0.14 -10.58
N SER A 33 -4.62 -0.39 -9.90
CA SER A 33 -4.47 -1.56 -9.02
C SER A 33 -4.25 -2.83 -9.83
N ASP A 34 -4.99 -2.97 -10.92
CA ASP A 34 -4.89 -4.09 -11.87
C ASP A 34 -4.95 -3.57 -13.30
N ASN A 35 -3.88 -3.78 -14.07
CA ASN A 35 -3.79 -3.35 -15.46
C ASN A 35 -4.44 -4.35 -16.45
N THR A 36 -5.00 -5.43 -15.97
CA THR A 36 -5.75 -6.41 -16.78
C THR A 36 -7.24 -6.10 -16.84
N ILE A 37 -7.71 -5.16 -16.00
CA ILE A 37 -9.11 -4.74 -15.93
C ILE A 37 -9.31 -3.50 -16.81
N GLU A 38 -10.32 -3.52 -17.68
CA GLU A 38 -10.70 -2.41 -18.53
C GLU A 38 -12.20 -2.07 -18.37
N PRO A 39 -12.59 -0.83 -18.05
CA PRO A 39 -11.72 0.31 -17.73
C PRO A 39 -11.18 0.23 -16.28
N SER A 40 -9.90 0.48 -16.11
CA SER A 40 -9.31 0.62 -14.79
C SER A 40 -9.33 2.08 -14.33
N TYR A 41 -9.49 2.30 -13.02
CA TYR A 41 -9.58 3.65 -12.46
C TYR A 41 -8.23 4.09 -11.88
N PRO A 42 -7.51 5.01 -12.54
CA PRO A 42 -6.21 5.43 -12.09
C PRO A 42 -6.29 6.32 -10.85
N CYS A 43 -5.32 6.14 -9.95
CA CYS A 43 -5.14 6.97 -8.76
C CYS A 43 -3.87 7.82 -8.85
N TRP A 44 -3.71 8.74 -7.90
CA TRP A 44 -2.47 9.47 -7.68
C TRP A 44 -1.47 8.59 -6.94
N PHE A 45 -0.16 8.70 -7.26
CA PHE A 45 0.87 7.89 -6.62
C PHE A 45 2.22 8.58 -6.56
N GLN A 46 3.07 8.08 -5.66
CA GLN A 46 4.50 8.37 -5.55
C GLN A 46 5.22 7.06 -5.24
N ASN A 47 6.19 6.67 -6.08
CA ASN A 47 7.05 5.52 -5.79
C ASN A 47 8.21 5.96 -4.91
N TYR A 48 8.59 5.13 -3.94
CA TYR A 48 9.72 5.37 -3.05
C TYR A 48 10.79 4.31 -3.18
N TYR A 49 10.41 3.05 -3.21
CA TYR A 49 11.31 1.91 -3.37
C TYR A 49 10.71 0.87 -4.31
N HIS A 50 11.55 0.31 -5.18
CA HIS A 50 11.19 -0.84 -6.01
C HIS A 50 12.35 -1.80 -6.16
N ILE A 51 12.08 -3.12 -6.06
CA ILE A 51 13.10 -4.16 -6.10
C ILE A 51 13.91 -4.21 -7.40
N SER A 52 13.34 -3.75 -8.51
CA SER A 52 14.04 -3.72 -9.81
C SER A 52 15.26 -2.80 -9.80
N THR A 53 15.21 -1.71 -9.03
CA THR A 53 16.33 -0.78 -8.85
C THR A 53 17.16 -1.12 -7.61
N ARG A 54 16.55 -1.78 -6.62
CA ARG A 54 17.11 -2.03 -5.27
C ARG A 54 17.51 -0.76 -4.52
N GLU A 55 16.99 0.37 -4.93
CA GLU A 55 17.30 1.68 -4.40
C GLU A 55 16.01 2.46 -4.15
N TYR A 56 16.09 3.42 -3.26
CA TYR A 56 15.07 4.44 -3.13
C TYR A 56 15.18 5.42 -4.31
N ASP A 57 14.03 5.92 -4.78
CA ASP A 57 14.01 7.06 -5.68
C ASP A 57 14.76 8.23 -5.03
N ASP A 58 15.62 8.94 -5.77
CA ASP A 58 16.49 10.03 -5.26
C ASP A 58 15.72 11.08 -4.46
N GLU A 59 14.48 11.24 -4.78
CA GLU A 59 13.59 12.23 -4.19
C GLU A 59 12.71 11.66 -3.06
N THR A 60 12.92 10.41 -2.67
CA THR A 60 12.14 9.78 -1.60
C THR A 60 12.30 10.55 -0.29
N PRO A 61 11.19 11.01 0.33
CA PRO A 61 11.26 11.68 1.62
C PRO A 61 11.91 10.82 2.69
N GLU A 62 12.68 11.44 3.57
CA GLU A 62 13.37 10.73 4.65
C GLU A 62 12.40 9.99 5.58
N THR A 63 11.23 10.59 5.84
CA THR A 63 10.17 9.95 6.61
C THR A 63 9.66 8.67 5.92
N ALA A 64 9.47 8.70 4.59
CA ALA A 64 9.06 7.50 3.85
C ALA A 64 10.12 6.38 3.94
N LYS A 65 11.41 6.72 3.88
CA LYS A 65 12.51 5.75 4.08
C LYS A 65 12.47 5.15 5.48
N LYS A 66 12.37 5.98 6.52
CA LYS A 66 12.27 5.53 7.92
C LYS A 66 11.10 4.57 8.14
N LEU A 67 9.91 4.90 7.60
CA LEU A 67 8.73 4.05 7.73
C LEU A 67 8.87 2.74 6.95
N THR A 68 9.50 2.77 5.80
CA THR A 68 9.82 1.57 5.01
C THR A 68 10.76 0.64 5.78
N GLU A 69 11.82 1.17 6.38
CA GLU A 69 12.74 0.40 7.21
C GLU A 69 12.07 -0.12 8.50
N ARG A 70 11.11 0.63 9.07
CA ARG A 70 10.29 0.17 10.20
C ARG A 70 9.37 -0.98 9.81
N PHE A 71 8.75 -0.93 8.63
CA PHE A 71 7.95 -2.04 8.11
C PHE A 71 8.80 -3.29 7.87
N LYS A 72 10.02 -3.17 7.34
CA LYS A 72 10.95 -4.29 7.17
C LYS A 72 11.27 -5.02 8.49
N LYS A 73 11.27 -4.31 9.62
CA LYS A 73 11.47 -4.92 10.94
C LYS A 73 10.21 -5.61 11.50
N LEU A 74 9.05 -5.35 10.91
CA LEU A 74 7.79 -5.96 11.30
C LEU A 74 7.54 -7.31 10.60
N VAL A 75 8.10 -7.50 9.41
CA VAL A 75 8.00 -8.75 8.64
C VAL A 75 9.12 -9.73 9.05
N PRO A 76 8.96 -11.05 8.82
CA PRO A 76 10.00 -12.03 9.12
C PRO A 76 11.33 -11.73 8.42
N GLU A 77 12.45 -12.17 9.02
CA GLU A 77 13.80 -11.89 8.53
C GLU A 77 14.11 -12.49 7.14
N ASP A 78 13.42 -13.57 6.78
CA ASP A 78 13.51 -14.22 5.48
C ASP A 78 12.67 -13.53 4.37
N TYR A 79 12.08 -12.35 4.66
CA TYR A 79 11.36 -11.55 3.69
C TYR A 79 12.19 -10.36 3.18
N THR A 80 12.14 -10.16 1.88
CA THR A 80 12.76 -9.01 1.20
C THR A 80 11.70 -7.99 0.79
N LEU A 81 11.94 -6.71 1.11
CA LEU A 81 11.09 -5.61 0.64
C LEU A 81 11.12 -5.55 -0.89
N VAL A 82 9.95 -5.47 -1.53
CA VAL A 82 9.83 -5.36 -2.98
C VAL A 82 9.28 -4.02 -3.43
N ARG A 83 8.46 -3.36 -2.60
CA ARG A 83 7.84 -2.08 -2.95
C ARG A 83 7.52 -1.24 -1.72
N SER A 84 7.69 0.08 -1.87
CA SER A 84 7.15 1.09 -0.98
C SER A 84 6.66 2.27 -1.83
N MET A 85 5.42 2.71 -1.61
CA MET A 85 4.79 3.77 -2.38
C MET A 85 3.68 4.46 -1.60
N ALA A 86 3.40 5.72 -1.92
CA ALA A 86 2.13 6.35 -1.54
C ALA A 86 1.12 6.27 -2.68
N SER A 87 -0.14 6.07 -2.35
CA SER A 87 -1.24 6.24 -3.29
C SER A 87 -2.37 7.06 -2.68
N SER A 88 -3.13 7.73 -3.56
CA SER A 88 -4.20 8.62 -3.12
C SER A 88 -5.38 8.58 -4.09
N ASN A 89 -6.57 8.42 -3.54
CA ASN A 89 -7.83 8.36 -4.27
C ASN A 89 -8.69 9.57 -3.93
N THR A 90 -9.36 10.13 -4.94
CA THR A 90 -10.38 11.16 -4.77
C THR A 90 -11.78 10.56 -4.72
N PHE A 91 -12.77 11.41 -4.43
CA PHE A 91 -14.19 10.99 -4.48
C PHE A 91 -14.53 10.22 -5.76
N ALA A 92 -15.29 9.12 -5.60
CA ALA A 92 -15.74 8.22 -6.65
C ALA A 92 -14.65 7.43 -7.39
N ILE A 93 -13.41 7.46 -6.92
CA ILE A 93 -12.34 6.62 -7.46
C ILE A 93 -12.02 5.53 -6.43
N ASP A 94 -12.63 4.37 -6.63
CA ASP A 94 -12.25 3.14 -5.94
C ASP A 94 -11.01 2.54 -6.63
N GLY A 95 -10.24 1.73 -5.93
CA GLY A 95 -9.34 0.81 -6.59
C GLY A 95 -10.10 -0.32 -7.29
N ASP A 96 -9.39 -1.21 -7.96
CA ASP A 96 -9.95 -2.45 -8.47
C ASP A 96 -9.72 -3.59 -7.46
N TRP A 97 -10.55 -4.64 -7.50
CA TRP A 97 -10.29 -5.88 -6.78
C TRP A 97 -9.03 -6.53 -7.33
N HIS A 98 -8.05 -6.74 -6.49
CA HIS A 98 -6.77 -7.33 -6.89
C HIS A 98 -6.10 -8.10 -5.75
N THR A 99 -5.05 -8.82 -6.10
CA THR A 99 -4.06 -9.37 -5.17
C THR A 99 -2.71 -8.75 -5.48
N ASP A 100 -1.93 -8.40 -4.46
CA ASP A 100 -0.57 -7.88 -4.68
C ASP A 100 0.41 -8.98 -5.06
N TRP A 101 0.13 -10.23 -4.66
CA TRP A 101 0.93 -11.41 -4.97
C TRP A 101 0.04 -12.65 -5.10
N PRO A 102 0.26 -13.52 -6.12
CA PRO A 102 -0.71 -14.59 -6.44
C PRO A 102 -0.63 -15.81 -5.52
N HIS A 103 0.44 -15.95 -4.73
CA HIS A 103 0.67 -17.16 -3.94
C HIS A 103 0.48 -16.89 -2.44
N PRO A 104 -0.36 -17.67 -1.74
CA PRO A 104 -0.58 -17.53 -0.30
C PRO A 104 0.67 -17.81 0.53
N GLY A 105 0.80 -17.12 1.66
CA GLY A 105 1.80 -17.39 2.68
C GLY A 105 3.22 -16.95 2.39
N VAL A 106 3.47 -16.34 1.23
CA VAL A 106 4.83 -15.98 0.79
C VAL A 106 5.05 -14.47 0.63
N SER A 107 4.04 -13.66 0.82
CA SER A 107 4.13 -12.21 0.70
C SER A 107 3.22 -11.50 1.68
N ILE A 108 3.68 -10.37 2.19
CA ILE A 108 2.96 -9.52 3.15
C ILE A 108 2.83 -8.13 2.57
N THR A 109 1.59 -7.64 2.52
CA THR A 109 1.28 -6.24 2.22
C THR A 109 1.01 -5.49 3.52
N GLY A 110 1.54 -4.26 3.61
CA GLY A 110 1.22 -3.29 4.66
C GLY A 110 0.56 -2.06 4.05
N VAL A 111 -0.52 -1.58 4.67
CA VAL A 111 -1.21 -0.34 4.29
C VAL A 111 -1.32 0.56 5.51
N LEU A 112 -0.64 1.71 5.45
CA LEU A 112 -0.67 2.74 6.49
C LEU A 112 -1.60 3.87 6.05
N TYR A 113 -2.59 4.19 6.86
CA TYR A 113 -3.52 5.32 6.64
C TYR A 113 -2.89 6.61 7.15
N THR A 114 -2.73 7.61 6.26
CA THR A 114 -1.86 8.77 6.53
C THR A 114 -2.55 10.12 6.65
N ASP A 115 -3.84 10.23 6.35
CA ASP A 115 -4.52 11.54 6.39
C ASP A 115 -4.59 12.12 7.80
N LYS A 116 -4.69 13.44 7.88
CA LYS A 116 -4.66 14.17 9.14
C LYS A 116 -5.80 13.79 10.07
N GLN A 117 -6.99 13.61 9.50
CA GLN A 117 -8.22 13.25 10.19
C GLN A 117 -9.12 12.48 9.24
N TRP A 118 -10.02 11.67 9.78
CA TRP A 118 -10.99 10.94 9.00
C TRP A 118 -12.27 10.75 9.79
N GLU A 119 -13.40 11.03 9.17
CA GLU A 119 -14.70 10.75 9.76
C GLU A 119 -15.20 9.40 9.28
N ARG A 120 -15.80 8.61 10.18
CA ARG A 120 -16.28 7.26 9.87
C ARG A 120 -17.22 7.20 8.66
N ASN A 121 -18.00 8.25 8.41
CA ASN A 121 -18.94 8.33 7.29
C ASN A 121 -18.33 8.88 5.99
N TRP A 122 -17.00 9.03 5.94
CA TRP A 122 -16.29 9.43 4.73
C TRP A 122 -15.92 8.24 3.83
N GLY A 123 -16.14 6.99 4.27
CA GLY A 123 -15.74 5.80 3.53
C GLY A 123 -14.22 5.57 3.57
N GLY A 124 -13.64 5.09 2.49
CA GLY A 124 -12.19 4.90 2.40
C GLY A 124 -11.67 3.60 3.01
N GLU A 125 -12.56 2.68 3.34
CA GLU A 125 -12.23 1.37 3.89
C GLU A 125 -11.34 0.59 2.93
N THR A 126 -10.52 -0.32 3.48
CA THR A 126 -9.95 -1.43 2.71
C THR A 126 -10.81 -2.67 2.94
N LEU A 127 -11.41 -3.19 1.87
CA LEU A 127 -12.24 -4.39 1.91
C LEU A 127 -11.42 -5.60 1.51
N PHE A 128 -11.77 -6.75 2.09
CA PHE A 128 -11.15 -8.04 1.84
C PHE A 128 -12.21 -9.10 1.59
N VAL A 129 -11.89 -10.10 0.78
CA VAL A 129 -12.72 -11.29 0.58
C VAL A 129 -11.89 -12.52 0.92
N ASP A 130 -12.44 -13.40 1.78
CA ASP A 130 -11.82 -14.68 2.09
C ASP A 130 -12.17 -15.78 1.06
N GLU A 131 -11.59 -16.98 1.24
CA GLU A 131 -11.80 -18.12 0.36
C GLU A 131 -13.25 -18.61 0.33
N ASP A 132 -14.02 -18.34 1.39
CA ASP A 132 -15.44 -18.68 1.49
C ASP A 132 -16.36 -17.58 0.90
N GLY A 133 -15.78 -16.47 0.44
CA GLY A 133 -16.50 -15.34 -0.13
C GLY A 133 -17.04 -14.35 0.93
N ASN A 134 -16.67 -14.49 2.20
CA ASN A 134 -17.08 -13.54 3.23
C ASN A 134 -16.26 -12.25 3.11
N MET A 135 -16.96 -11.13 3.25
CA MET A 135 -16.33 -9.81 3.23
C MET A 135 -15.98 -9.34 4.64
N SER A 136 -14.81 -8.74 4.77
CA SER A 136 -14.39 -7.99 5.95
C SER A 136 -13.82 -6.64 5.54
N ALA A 137 -13.77 -5.71 6.47
CA ALA A 137 -13.34 -4.34 6.22
C ALA A 137 -12.40 -3.85 7.32
N SER A 138 -11.34 -3.15 6.94
CA SER A 138 -10.60 -2.27 7.82
C SER A 138 -11.05 -0.83 7.59
N GLU A 139 -11.67 -0.23 8.61
CA GLU A 139 -12.06 1.19 8.55
C GLU A 139 -10.82 2.08 8.38
N TYR A 140 -10.95 3.16 7.63
CA TYR A 140 -9.88 4.15 7.52
C TYR A 140 -9.73 4.90 8.85
N GLU A 141 -8.60 4.71 9.49
CA GLU A 141 -8.24 5.35 10.76
C GLU A 141 -6.81 5.92 10.63
N PRO A 142 -6.62 7.25 10.70
CA PRO A 142 -5.30 7.84 10.61
C PRO A 142 -4.29 7.23 11.60
N ARG A 143 -3.04 7.06 11.19
CA ARG A 143 -1.94 6.45 11.94
C ARG A 143 -2.04 4.94 12.13
N LYS A 144 -3.08 4.28 11.62
CA LYS A 144 -3.23 2.83 11.67
C LYS A 144 -2.49 2.18 10.51
N LEU A 145 -1.69 1.16 10.81
CA LEU A 145 -1.15 0.21 9.83
C LEU A 145 -2.00 -1.06 9.86
N ILE A 146 -2.32 -1.58 8.69
CA ILE A 146 -2.82 -2.95 8.55
C ILE A 146 -1.81 -3.79 7.79
N THR A 147 -1.71 -5.07 8.13
CA THR A 147 -0.91 -6.05 7.39
C THR A 147 -1.74 -7.26 7.04
N PHE A 148 -1.52 -7.83 5.87
CA PHE A 148 -2.23 -9.01 5.40
C PHE A 148 -1.39 -9.79 4.38
N ASP A 149 -1.75 -11.07 4.19
CA ASP A 149 -1.18 -11.87 3.10
C ASP A 149 -1.55 -11.25 1.75
N SER A 150 -0.55 -10.97 0.92
CA SER A 150 -0.72 -10.27 -0.35
C SER A 150 -1.56 -11.03 -1.37
N SER A 151 -1.84 -12.32 -1.15
CA SER A 151 -2.72 -13.14 -1.99
C SER A 151 -4.21 -12.95 -1.68
N ILE A 152 -4.55 -12.29 -0.57
CA ILE A 152 -5.93 -12.03 -0.22
C ILE A 152 -6.52 -10.98 -1.17
N PRO A 153 -7.61 -11.28 -1.89
CA PRO A 153 -8.29 -10.30 -2.71
C PRO A 153 -8.77 -9.11 -1.88
N HIS A 154 -8.40 -7.92 -2.32
CA HIS A 154 -8.74 -6.70 -1.60
C HIS A 154 -8.96 -5.52 -2.53
N ILE A 155 -9.60 -4.48 -2.00
CA ILE A 155 -9.86 -3.22 -2.69
C ILE A 155 -9.77 -2.04 -1.71
N GLY A 156 -9.10 -0.98 -2.09
CA GLY A 156 -9.17 0.30 -1.39
C GLY A 156 -10.34 1.12 -1.92
N LYS A 157 -11.35 1.37 -1.08
CA LYS A 157 -12.48 2.22 -1.44
C LYS A 157 -12.07 3.68 -1.46
N GLY A 158 -12.54 4.42 -2.45
CA GLY A 158 -12.40 5.88 -2.47
C GLY A 158 -13.25 6.56 -1.40
N PRO A 159 -12.94 7.84 -1.10
CA PRO A 159 -13.75 8.60 -0.17
C PRO A 159 -15.15 8.86 -0.73
N GLN A 160 -16.15 8.96 0.16
CA GLN A 160 -17.51 9.29 -0.21
C GLN A 160 -17.68 10.78 -0.53
N ARG A 161 -18.78 11.14 -1.19
CA ARG A 161 -19.10 12.51 -1.65
C ARG A 161 -18.99 13.59 -0.55
N ARG A 162 -19.17 13.23 0.70
CA ARG A 162 -19.10 14.18 1.84
C ARG A 162 -17.67 14.52 2.24
N CYS A 163 -16.72 13.64 1.91
CA CYS A 163 -15.30 13.86 2.17
C CYS A 163 -14.75 14.88 1.20
N LYS A 164 -14.00 15.85 1.73
CA LYS A 164 -13.29 16.87 0.94
C LYS A 164 -11.80 16.59 0.84
N GLU A 165 -11.35 15.54 1.50
CA GLU A 165 -9.97 15.09 1.55
C GLU A 165 -9.74 13.98 0.51
N MET A 166 -8.52 13.80 0.11
CA MET A 166 -8.09 12.61 -0.64
C MET A 166 -7.88 11.48 0.37
N ARG A 167 -8.17 10.25 -0.03
CA ARG A 167 -7.78 9.07 0.75
C ARG A 167 -6.34 8.73 0.43
N THR A 168 -5.44 9.01 1.33
CA THR A 168 -4.01 8.81 1.14
C THR A 168 -3.48 7.67 2.02
N ILE A 169 -2.72 6.77 1.41
CA ILE A 169 -2.06 5.66 2.10
C ILE A 169 -0.58 5.61 1.74
N LEU A 170 0.18 4.97 2.61
CA LEU A 170 1.52 4.47 2.31
C LEU A 170 1.46 2.94 2.28
N ALA A 171 1.78 2.36 1.13
CA ALA A 171 1.75 0.93 0.91
C ALA A 171 3.17 0.35 0.91
N PHE A 172 3.32 -0.82 1.52
CA PHE A 172 4.54 -1.61 1.58
C PHE A 172 4.26 -3.03 1.11
N GLN A 173 5.24 -3.69 0.52
CA GLN A 173 5.16 -5.10 0.19
C GLN A 173 6.50 -5.78 0.41
N ALA A 174 6.47 -6.95 1.04
CA ALA A 174 7.62 -7.82 1.22
C ALA A 174 7.28 -9.25 0.79
N VAL A 175 8.25 -9.96 0.24
CA VAL A 175 8.11 -11.32 -0.29
C VAL A 175 9.22 -12.19 0.30
N GLN A 176 8.94 -13.47 0.54
CA GLN A 176 9.98 -14.43 0.93
C GLN A 176 11.14 -14.40 -0.06
N THR A 177 12.35 -14.31 0.46
CA THR A 177 13.56 -14.03 -0.33
C THR A 177 13.80 -15.11 -1.39
N ASP A 178 13.66 -16.37 -1.04
CA ASP A 178 13.85 -17.50 -1.94
C ASP A 178 12.80 -17.54 -3.08
N VAL A 179 11.55 -17.23 -2.78
CA VAL A 179 10.46 -17.12 -3.77
C VAL A 179 10.72 -15.96 -4.73
N LEU A 180 11.18 -14.84 -4.20
CA LEU A 180 11.53 -13.66 -4.99
C LEU A 180 12.70 -13.94 -5.94
N GLU A 181 13.79 -14.54 -5.44
CA GLU A 181 14.97 -14.88 -6.23
C GLU A 181 14.64 -15.84 -7.36
N LYS A 182 13.84 -16.88 -7.07
CA LYS A 182 13.37 -17.81 -8.09
C LYS A 182 12.63 -17.09 -9.21
N ARG A 183 11.69 -16.20 -8.88
CA ARG A 183 10.91 -15.44 -9.87
C ARG A 183 11.77 -14.47 -10.69
N LEU A 184 12.77 -13.85 -10.08
CA LEU A 184 13.70 -12.96 -10.80
C LEU A 184 14.55 -13.75 -11.81
N ASN A 185 15.03 -14.94 -11.43
CA ASN A 185 15.80 -15.81 -12.32
C ASN A 185 14.97 -16.32 -13.50
N GLU A 186 13.72 -16.74 -13.28
CA GLU A 186 12.79 -17.17 -14.35
C GLU A 186 12.52 -16.04 -15.36
N ARG A 187 12.42 -14.78 -14.93
CA ARG A 187 12.26 -13.64 -15.83
C ARG A 187 13.50 -13.35 -16.66
N LEU A 188 14.69 -13.48 -16.09
CA LEU A 188 15.95 -13.30 -16.81
C LEU A 188 16.14 -14.37 -17.90
N ASP A 189 15.72 -15.61 -17.65
CA ASP A 189 15.82 -16.69 -18.62
C ASP A 189 14.78 -16.59 -19.74
N SER A 190 13.59 -16.05 -19.46
CA SER A 190 12.54 -15.82 -20.47
C SER A 190 12.81 -14.60 -21.37
N SER A 191 13.80 -13.78 -21.03
CA SER A 191 14.18 -12.55 -21.78
C SER A 191 15.36 -12.79 -22.73
N LYS A 192 15.87 -14.04 -22.78
CA LYS A 192 16.93 -14.49 -23.72
C LYS A 192 16.34 -15.19 -24.93
#